data_b6814295acf962c854a810106be0d623
#
_entry.id   b6814295acf962c854a810106be0d623
#
_cell.length_a   1.000
_cell.length_b   1.000
_cell.length_c   1.000
_cell.angle_alpha   90.00
_cell.angle_beta   90.00
_cell.angle_gamma   90.00
#
_symmetry.space_group_name_H-M   'P 1'
#
loop_
_entity.id
_entity.type
_entity.pdbx_description
1 polymer ?
#
loop_
_entity_poly.entity_id
_entity_poly.type
_entity_poly.pdbx_seq_one_letter_code
_entity_poly.pdbx_strand_id
1 'polypeptide(L)'
;TELPRAALAEAPYPAAEGDGAFLAYSVLAGPCTDPVRNMAMGLLDYMLLETNASPLKRALEEADIGDQCEGWFDGESRDTVFSVVAKNARPEQAADFARVIKTTLTRLAETGFDPALREATLARYEYMLREQNFGYRPKGLVYGLRLLKSALHDQSFFAYLHDWETFAQVKQLDFAALVREVFLENPHVTQTVLRPDTTLAEKLRQGDERALAELTTTLNAEEREALRRQAEALRAFQTKEETEAELACIPCLALSDVSPKADFVPVEPKNGVLQGMYETNGIVYLQLVFPATEDEAATVGLLRSLLTELGTKAYSRDELAVKQDLIFGQLFTSSRAYQTPQG
;
A
#
# COMPACT_ATOMS: atom_id res chain seq x y z
N THR A 1 -10.28 2.44 27.78
CA THR A 1 -9.00 3.12 27.41
C THR A 1 -9.41 4.44 26.79
N GLU A 2 -8.99 5.56 27.36
CA GLU A 2 -9.19 6.86 26.73
C GLU A 2 -8.37 6.91 25.47
N LEU A 3 -9.03 7.22 24.34
CA LEU A 3 -8.35 7.41 23.06
C LEU A 3 -7.51 8.69 23.10
N PRO A 4 -6.35 8.74 22.44
CA PRO A 4 -5.53 9.94 22.43
C PRO A 4 -6.33 11.09 21.79
N ARG A 5 -6.33 12.23 22.46
CA ARG A 5 -6.83 13.50 21.94
C ARG A 5 -5.77 14.12 21.04
N ALA A 6 -6.10 15.22 20.37
CA ALA A 6 -5.16 15.97 19.54
C ALA A 6 -3.80 16.14 20.27
N ALA A 7 -2.75 15.64 19.66
CA ALA A 7 -1.41 15.63 20.24
C ALA A 7 -0.36 16.03 19.20
N LEU A 8 0.67 16.73 19.66
CA LEU A 8 1.93 16.88 18.93
C LEU A 8 2.95 15.97 19.61
N ALA A 9 3.50 15.03 18.88
CA ALA A 9 4.54 14.11 19.34
C ALA A 9 5.84 14.39 18.58
N GLU A 10 6.94 14.50 19.31
CA GLU A 10 8.28 14.58 18.73
C GLU A 10 9.15 13.47 19.29
N ALA A 11 9.90 12.81 18.43
CA ALA A 11 10.86 11.79 18.81
C ALA A 11 12.06 11.79 17.86
N PRO A 12 13.25 11.44 18.35
CA PRO A 12 14.37 11.17 17.47
C PRO A 12 14.23 9.78 16.82
N TYR A 13 14.82 9.62 15.64
CA TYR A 13 15.00 8.31 15.00
C TYR A 13 16.45 8.12 14.55
N PRO A 14 16.98 6.87 14.51
CA PRO A 14 18.32 6.60 14.03
C PRO A 14 18.42 6.92 12.54
N ALA A 15 19.30 7.85 12.20
CA ALA A 15 19.43 8.40 10.85
C ALA A 15 20.88 8.39 10.36
N ALA A 16 21.06 8.40 9.04
CA ALA A 16 22.35 8.68 8.42
C ALA A 16 22.60 10.20 8.28
N GLU A 17 23.82 10.57 7.94
CA GLU A 17 24.14 11.96 7.63
C GLU A 17 23.42 12.39 6.35
N GLY A 18 22.68 13.49 6.44
CA GLY A 18 21.90 14.03 5.33
C GLY A 18 20.43 13.58 5.29
N ASP A 19 20.01 12.63 6.13
CA ASP A 19 18.61 12.26 6.25
C ASP A 19 17.77 13.44 6.81
N GLY A 20 16.57 13.62 6.27
CA GLY A 20 15.60 14.60 6.75
C GLY A 20 14.63 14.05 7.79
N ALA A 21 13.74 14.88 8.28
CA ALA A 21 12.69 14.49 9.20
C ALA A 21 11.54 13.75 8.49
N PHE A 22 10.80 12.94 9.28
CA PHE A 22 9.47 12.49 8.89
C PHE A 22 8.42 13.35 9.60
N LEU A 23 7.45 13.83 8.84
CA LEU A 23 6.28 14.52 9.38
C LEU A 23 5.06 13.64 9.12
N ALA A 24 4.26 13.41 10.13
CA ALA A 24 3.02 12.66 9.98
C ALA A 24 1.82 13.42 10.56
N TYR A 25 0.68 13.30 9.88
CA TYR A 25 -0.61 13.78 10.32
C TYR A 25 -1.56 12.59 10.29
N SER A 26 -1.96 12.11 11.47
CA SER A 26 -2.74 10.88 11.61
C SER A 26 -4.06 11.15 12.31
N VAL A 27 -5.13 10.50 11.83
CA VAL A 27 -6.47 10.59 12.42
C VAL A 27 -7.06 9.19 12.62
N LEU A 28 -7.88 9.03 13.66
CA LEU A 28 -8.70 7.83 13.79
C LEU A 28 -9.86 7.91 12.79
N ALA A 29 -9.96 6.92 11.91
CA ALA A 29 -10.94 6.95 10.81
C ALA A 29 -12.22 6.16 11.13
N GLY A 30 -12.32 5.54 12.28
CA GLY A 30 -13.47 4.76 12.75
C GLY A 30 -13.14 3.29 12.97
N PRO A 31 -14.13 2.46 13.29
CA PRO A 31 -13.90 1.04 13.57
C PRO A 31 -13.71 0.26 12.26
N CYS A 32 -12.82 -0.73 12.26
CA CYS A 32 -12.66 -1.66 11.14
C CYS A 32 -13.89 -2.54 10.92
N THR A 33 -14.85 -2.49 11.84
CA THR A 33 -16.10 -3.25 11.83
C THR A 33 -17.17 -2.65 10.89
N ASP A 34 -16.89 -1.54 10.24
CA ASP A 34 -17.74 -0.94 9.21
C ASP A 34 -17.11 -1.13 7.81
N PRO A 35 -17.53 -2.15 7.03
CA PRO A 35 -16.95 -2.41 5.71
C PRO A 35 -17.14 -1.27 4.71
N VAL A 36 -18.28 -0.54 4.80
CA VAL A 36 -18.58 0.58 3.90
C VAL A 36 -17.62 1.73 4.17
N ARG A 37 -17.48 2.11 5.44
CA ARG A 37 -16.52 3.14 5.84
C ARG A 37 -15.08 2.76 5.52
N ASN A 38 -14.72 1.52 5.78
CA ASN A 38 -13.38 1.00 5.51
C ASN A 38 -13.03 1.08 4.02
N MET A 39 -13.94 0.64 3.14
CA MET A 39 -13.77 0.75 1.70
C MET A 39 -13.75 2.23 1.24
N ALA A 40 -14.62 3.06 1.79
CA ALA A 40 -14.67 4.49 1.47
C ALA A 40 -13.37 5.22 1.84
N MET A 41 -12.76 4.87 2.98
CA MET A 41 -11.49 5.44 3.41
C MET A 41 -10.33 5.02 2.50
N GLY A 42 -10.29 3.78 2.01
CA GLY A 42 -9.31 3.35 1.00
C GLY A 42 -9.46 4.10 -0.33
N LEU A 43 -10.69 4.35 -0.78
CA LEU A 43 -10.94 5.17 -1.98
C LEU A 43 -10.58 6.65 -1.75
N LEU A 44 -10.81 7.14 -0.55
CA LEU A 44 -10.44 8.51 -0.16
C LEU A 44 -8.92 8.69 -0.14
N ASP A 45 -8.17 7.69 0.34
CA ASP A 45 -6.70 7.69 0.27
C ASP A 45 -6.21 7.83 -1.17
N TYR A 46 -6.76 7.01 -2.07
CA TYR A 46 -6.46 7.09 -3.50
C TYR A 46 -6.76 8.49 -4.08
N MET A 47 -7.95 9.03 -3.82
CA MET A 47 -8.33 10.36 -4.32
C MET A 47 -7.46 11.49 -3.76
N LEU A 48 -6.99 11.38 -2.52
CA LEU A 48 -6.24 12.44 -1.85
C LEU A 48 -4.75 12.44 -2.22
N LEU A 49 -4.13 11.26 -2.41
CA LEU A 49 -2.67 11.13 -2.36
C LEU A 49 -2.03 10.25 -3.45
N GLU A 50 -2.76 9.30 -4.06
CA GLU A 50 -2.13 8.27 -4.89
C GLU A 50 -1.91 8.67 -6.36
N THR A 51 -2.72 9.59 -6.89
CA THR A 51 -2.60 9.99 -8.30
C THR A 51 -1.90 11.33 -8.46
N ASN A 52 -1.44 11.62 -9.68
CA ASN A 52 -0.88 12.93 -9.99
C ASN A 52 -1.94 14.06 -9.97
N ALA A 53 -3.22 13.70 -10.11
CA ALA A 53 -4.35 14.63 -10.01
C ALA A 53 -4.85 14.81 -8.56
N SER A 54 -4.30 14.08 -7.60
CA SER A 54 -4.74 14.09 -6.20
C SER A 54 -4.50 15.45 -5.54
N PRO A 55 -5.55 16.10 -5.02
CA PRO A 55 -5.47 17.49 -4.58
C PRO A 55 -4.55 17.71 -3.37
N LEU A 56 -4.48 16.75 -2.45
CA LEU A 56 -3.62 16.89 -1.27
C LEU A 56 -2.15 16.65 -1.62
N LYS A 57 -1.86 15.65 -2.45
CA LYS A 57 -0.53 15.41 -2.97
C LYS A 57 0.04 16.65 -3.65
N ARG A 58 -0.72 17.22 -4.59
CA ARG A 58 -0.32 18.44 -5.29
C ARG A 58 -0.08 19.62 -4.35
N ALA A 59 -0.97 19.85 -3.40
CA ALA A 59 -0.83 20.95 -2.46
C ALA A 59 0.44 20.83 -1.59
N LEU A 60 0.83 19.60 -1.23
CA LEU A 60 2.06 19.32 -0.49
C LEU A 60 3.30 19.47 -1.36
N GLU A 61 3.26 19.01 -2.61
CA GLU A 61 4.32 19.19 -3.60
C GLU A 61 4.54 20.69 -3.93
N GLU A 62 3.48 21.45 -4.17
CA GLU A 62 3.52 22.90 -4.41
C GLU A 62 4.06 23.71 -3.21
N ALA A 63 3.87 23.19 -2.00
CA ALA A 63 4.38 23.80 -0.78
C ALA A 63 5.83 23.38 -0.44
N ASP A 64 6.46 22.55 -1.28
CA ASP A 64 7.84 22.04 -1.09
C ASP A 64 8.00 21.34 0.28
N ILE A 65 7.02 20.51 0.66
CA ILE A 65 7.03 19.77 1.92
C ILE A 65 7.66 18.40 1.71
N GLY A 66 8.92 18.27 2.17
CA GLY A 66 9.68 17.03 2.01
C GLY A 66 9.92 16.63 0.55
N ASP A 67 10.61 15.51 0.36
CA ASP A 67 10.89 14.98 -1.00
C ASP A 67 9.76 14.08 -1.52
N GLN A 68 8.99 13.48 -0.61
CA GLN A 68 7.90 12.56 -0.92
C GLN A 68 6.78 12.69 0.09
N CYS A 69 5.54 12.79 -0.40
CA CYS A 69 4.34 12.72 0.43
C CYS A 69 3.50 11.51 0.00
N GLU A 70 3.03 10.76 0.99
CA GLU A 70 2.21 9.58 0.77
C GLU A 70 1.08 9.48 1.78
N GLY A 71 0.00 8.79 1.41
CA GLY A 71 -1.07 8.38 2.29
C GLY A 71 -0.89 6.95 2.77
N TRP A 72 -1.46 6.65 3.91
CA TRP A 72 -1.57 5.29 4.41
C TRP A 72 -2.85 5.12 5.23
N PHE A 73 -3.74 4.29 4.74
CA PHE A 73 -4.93 3.89 5.48
C PHE A 73 -4.74 2.48 6.07
N ASP A 74 -4.56 2.41 7.41
CA ASP A 74 -4.64 1.14 8.15
C ASP A 74 -6.09 0.80 8.44
N GLY A 75 -6.68 0.01 7.57
CA GLY A 75 -8.05 -0.48 7.71
C GLY A 75 -8.15 -1.83 8.44
N GLU A 76 -7.06 -2.36 9.02
CA GLU A 76 -7.03 -3.70 9.63
C GLU A 76 -7.05 -3.68 11.15
N SER A 77 -6.57 -2.62 11.76
CA SER A 77 -6.64 -2.41 13.20
C SER A 77 -8.09 -2.17 13.66
N ARG A 78 -8.41 -2.50 14.90
CA ARG A 78 -9.76 -2.31 15.47
C ARG A 78 -10.27 -0.89 15.30
N ASP A 79 -9.44 0.08 15.65
CA ASP A 79 -9.65 1.50 15.38
C ASP A 79 -8.75 1.85 14.20
N THR A 80 -9.34 2.09 13.04
CA THR A 80 -8.61 2.35 11.79
C THR A 80 -7.95 3.71 11.82
N VAL A 81 -6.79 3.82 11.18
CA VAL A 81 -6.00 5.05 11.16
C VAL A 81 -5.74 5.48 9.72
N PHE A 82 -5.95 6.75 9.44
CA PHE A 82 -5.50 7.38 8.22
C PHE A 82 -4.33 8.31 8.52
N SER A 83 -3.24 8.16 7.79
CA SER A 83 -2.03 8.96 7.97
C SER A 83 -1.59 9.61 6.66
N VAL A 84 -1.20 10.86 6.73
CA VAL A 84 -0.44 11.56 5.68
C VAL A 84 1.00 11.70 6.19
N VAL A 85 1.97 11.27 5.40
CA VAL A 85 3.38 11.27 5.78
C VAL A 85 4.20 12.02 4.75
N ALA A 86 5.02 12.97 5.21
CA ALA A 86 6.06 13.58 4.41
C ALA A 86 7.43 13.04 4.85
N LYS A 87 8.21 12.57 3.89
CA LYS A 87 9.55 12.00 4.08
C LYS A 87 10.61 13.01 3.66
N ASN A 88 11.75 12.94 4.33
CA ASN A 88 12.89 13.81 4.08
C ASN A 88 12.54 15.31 4.14
N ALA A 89 11.68 15.68 5.09
CA ALA A 89 11.25 17.05 5.33
C ALA A 89 12.20 17.76 6.31
N ARG A 90 12.07 19.09 6.41
CA ARG A 90 12.68 19.85 7.48
C ARG A 90 11.75 19.86 8.71
N PRO A 91 12.25 19.64 9.93
CA PRO A 91 11.42 19.64 11.15
C PRO A 91 10.58 20.92 11.31
N GLU A 92 11.12 22.06 10.86
CA GLU A 92 10.47 23.38 10.92
C GLU A 92 9.23 23.47 10.01
N GLN A 93 9.11 22.59 9.01
CA GLN A 93 7.96 22.52 8.11
C GLN A 93 6.72 21.87 8.75
N ALA A 94 6.81 21.35 9.99
CA ALA A 94 5.69 20.64 10.63
C ALA A 94 4.40 21.49 10.72
N ALA A 95 4.52 22.77 11.03
CA ALA A 95 3.37 23.68 11.08
C ALA A 95 2.79 23.95 9.70
N ASP A 96 3.61 24.13 8.67
CA ASP A 96 3.18 24.33 7.29
C ASP A 96 2.55 23.06 6.72
N PHE A 97 3.12 21.90 7.00
CA PHE A 97 2.57 20.61 6.64
C PHE A 97 1.12 20.44 7.16
N ALA A 98 0.91 20.65 8.46
CA ALA A 98 -0.42 20.57 9.04
C ALA A 98 -1.38 21.64 8.47
N ARG A 99 -0.89 22.84 8.22
CA ARG A 99 -1.68 23.93 7.62
C ARG A 99 -2.12 23.59 6.20
N VAL A 100 -1.22 23.10 5.35
CA VAL A 100 -1.53 22.68 3.96
C VAL A 100 -2.59 21.58 3.96
N ILE A 101 -2.44 20.56 4.80
CA ILE A 101 -3.41 19.47 4.94
C ILE A 101 -4.79 20.06 5.32
N LYS A 102 -4.87 20.82 6.42
CA LYS A 102 -6.13 21.37 6.89
C LYS A 102 -6.79 22.28 5.86
N THR A 103 -6.03 23.18 5.23
CA THR A 103 -6.57 24.09 4.21
C THR A 103 -7.13 23.34 3.02
N THR A 104 -6.40 22.33 2.52
CA THR A 104 -6.82 21.52 1.38
C THR A 104 -8.08 20.71 1.72
N LEU A 105 -8.10 20.06 2.88
CA LEU A 105 -9.25 19.27 3.33
C LEU A 105 -10.48 20.14 3.61
N THR A 106 -10.31 21.34 4.17
CA THR A 106 -11.40 22.30 4.35
C THR A 106 -12.03 22.68 3.01
N ARG A 107 -11.20 23.03 2.02
CA ARG A 107 -11.69 23.31 0.67
C ARG A 107 -12.45 22.14 0.08
N LEU A 108 -11.93 20.90 0.20
CA LEU A 108 -12.60 19.70 -0.31
C LEU A 108 -13.91 19.38 0.42
N ALA A 109 -13.98 19.64 1.72
CA ALA A 109 -15.22 19.51 2.50
C ALA A 109 -16.30 20.56 2.12
N GLU A 110 -15.89 21.70 1.57
CA GLU A 110 -16.80 22.78 1.12
C GLU A 110 -17.21 22.61 -0.35
N THR A 111 -16.27 22.30 -1.23
CA THR A 111 -16.48 22.28 -2.69
C THR A 111 -16.70 20.91 -3.29
N GLY A 112 -16.41 19.84 -2.54
CA GLY A 112 -16.35 18.47 -3.05
C GLY A 112 -15.07 18.17 -3.85
N PHE A 113 -14.96 16.94 -4.28
CA PHE A 113 -13.94 16.49 -5.21
C PHE A 113 -14.29 16.79 -6.65
N ASP A 114 -13.29 16.91 -7.51
CA ASP A 114 -13.51 16.92 -8.95
C ASP A 114 -14.34 15.69 -9.36
N PRO A 115 -15.49 15.87 -10.05
CA PRO A 115 -16.32 14.75 -10.48
C PRO A 115 -15.57 13.73 -11.34
N ALA A 116 -14.65 14.17 -12.20
CA ALA A 116 -13.87 13.28 -13.05
C ALA A 116 -12.89 12.43 -12.24
N LEU A 117 -12.22 13.00 -11.24
CA LEU A 117 -11.34 12.25 -10.33
C LEU A 117 -12.14 11.22 -9.51
N ARG A 118 -13.30 11.61 -9.00
CA ARG A 118 -14.17 10.69 -8.26
C ARG A 118 -14.64 9.52 -9.15
N GLU A 119 -15.09 9.80 -10.36
CA GLU A 119 -15.53 8.80 -11.32
C GLU A 119 -14.39 7.86 -11.72
N ALA A 120 -13.20 8.41 -11.99
CA ALA A 120 -12.00 7.66 -12.30
C ALA A 120 -11.61 6.68 -11.16
N THR A 121 -11.64 7.17 -9.92
CA THR A 121 -11.36 6.34 -8.73
C THR A 121 -12.34 5.19 -8.61
N LEU A 122 -13.63 5.45 -8.79
CA LEU A 122 -14.67 4.42 -8.74
C LEU A 122 -14.52 3.40 -9.88
N ALA A 123 -14.22 3.85 -11.09
CA ALA A 123 -14.00 2.98 -12.25
C ALA A 123 -12.79 2.06 -12.04
N ARG A 124 -11.68 2.62 -11.55
CA ARG A 124 -10.50 1.84 -11.20
C ARG A 124 -10.78 0.79 -10.12
N TYR A 125 -11.52 1.15 -9.09
CA TYR A 125 -11.87 0.21 -8.02
C TYR A 125 -12.81 -0.90 -8.52
N GLU A 126 -13.78 -0.57 -9.37
CA GLU A 126 -14.64 -1.56 -10.04
C GLU A 126 -13.81 -2.53 -10.87
N TYR A 127 -12.82 -2.03 -11.62
CA TYR A 127 -11.89 -2.88 -12.34
C TYR A 127 -11.17 -3.85 -11.39
N MET A 128 -10.64 -3.38 -10.25
CA MET A 128 -9.96 -4.24 -9.28
C MET A 128 -10.89 -5.34 -8.73
N LEU A 129 -12.16 -5.02 -8.47
CA LEU A 129 -13.15 -6.00 -8.04
C LEU A 129 -13.47 -7.06 -9.12
N ARG A 130 -13.38 -6.70 -10.41
CA ARG A 130 -13.58 -7.63 -11.53
C ARG A 130 -12.34 -8.48 -11.79
N GLU A 131 -11.18 -7.86 -11.78
CA GLU A 131 -9.90 -8.49 -12.11
C GLU A 131 -9.51 -9.54 -11.06
N GLN A 132 -9.65 -9.22 -9.77
CA GLN A 132 -9.25 -10.07 -8.66
C GLN A 132 -7.83 -10.64 -8.83
N ASN A 133 -6.94 -9.81 -9.31
CA ASN A 133 -5.54 -10.17 -9.50
C ASN A 133 -4.76 -9.93 -8.20
N PHE A 134 -4.43 -10.98 -7.51
CA PHE A 134 -3.66 -10.93 -6.27
C PHE A 134 -2.17 -11.28 -6.48
N GLY A 135 -1.71 -11.20 -7.73
CA GLY A 135 -0.35 -11.58 -8.13
C GLY A 135 -0.09 -13.06 -7.88
N TYR A 136 0.99 -13.37 -7.20
CA TYR A 136 1.37 -14.75 -6.85
C TYR A 136 0.63 -15.31 -5.62
N ARG A 137 -0.20 -14.51 -4.94
CA ARG A 137 -0.93 -14.96 -3.75
C ARG A 137 -2.12 -15.82 -4.14
N PRO A 138 -2.28 -17.03 -3.56
CA PRO A 138 -3.47 -17.84 -3.79
C PRO A 138 -4.73 -17.09 -3.37
N LYS A 139 -5.75 -17.10 -4.22
CA LYS A 139 -7.04 -16.41 -3.95
C LYS A 139 -7.65 -16.83 -2.62
N GLY A 140 -7.62 -18.12 -2.30
CA GLY A 140 -8.13 -18.65 -1.03
C GLY A 140 -7.43 -18.07 0.20
N LEU A 141 -6.12 -17.82 0.12
CA LEU A 141 -5.38 -17.17 1.20
C LEU A 141 -5.86 -15.72 1.40
N VAL A 142 -6.01 -14.96 0.30
CA VAL A 142 -6.47 -13.57 0.37
C VAL A 142 -7.87 -13.47 0.98
N TYR A 143 -8.79 -14.31 0.52
CA TYR A 143 -10.13 -14.36 1.12
C TYR A 143 -10.11 -14.84 2.58
N GLY A 144 -9.30 -15.84 2.90
CA GLY A 144 -9.13 -16.32 4.27
C GLY A 144 -8.63 -15.22 5.22
N LEU A 145 -7.67 -14.41 4.80
CA LEU A 145 -7.19 -13.26 5.59
C LEU A 145 -8.26 -12.18 5.77
N ARG A 146 -9.08 -11.91 4.73
CA ARG A 146 -10.22 -10.99 4.87
C ARG A 146 -11.26 -11.48 5.88
N LEU A 147 -11.57 -12.78 5.86
CA LEU A 147 -12.47 -13.40 6.84
C LEU A 147 -11.90 -13.34 8.26
N LEU A 148 -10.60 -13.59 8.41
CA LEU A 148 -9.93 -13.57 9.70
C LEU A 148 -10.00 -12.17 10.34
N LYS A 149 -9.84 -11.12 9.54
CA LYS A 149 -10.00 -9.72 9.97
C LYS A 149 -11.31 -9.49 10.71
N SER A 150 -12.44 -9.92 10.13
CA SER A 150 -13.76 -9.79 10.78
C SER A 150 -13.84 -10.58 12.09
N ALA A 151 -13.34 -11.83 12.07
CA ALA A 151 -13.39 -12.71 13.24
C ALA A 151 -12.55 -12.19 14.42
N LEU A 152 -11.40 -11.56 14.15
CA LEU A 152 -10.52 -10.99 15.17
C LEU A 152 -11.16 -9.80 15.93
N HIS A 153 -12.18 -9.18 15.34
CA HIS A 153 -12.85 -8.00 15.90
C HIS A 153 -14.32 -8.26 16.27
N ASP A 154 -14.65 -9.51 16.65
CA ASP A 154 -15.97 -9.93 17.13
C ASP A 154 -17.12 -9.67 16.15
N GLN A 155 -16.82 -9.71 14.84
CA GLN A 155 -17.82 -9.54 13.79
C GLN A 155 -18.23 -10.84 13.10
N SER A 156 -19.28 -10.73 12.30
CA SER A 156 -19.63 -11.80 11.37
C SER A 156 -18.43 -12.15 10.49
N PHE A 157 -18.10 -13.43 10.44
CA PHE A 157 -17.00 -13.98 9.66
C PHE A 157 -17.06 -13.57 8.18
N PHE A 158 -18.26 -13.26 7.68
CA PHE A 158 -18.51 -12.95 6.27
C PHE A 158 -18.68 -11.46 5.97
N ALA A 159 -18.49 -10.56 6.94
CA ALA A 159 -18.74 -9.12 6.76
C ALA A 159 -17.97 -8.50 5.59
N TYR A 160 -16.77 -9.00 5.30
CA TYR A 160 -15.89 -8.52 4.23
C TYR A 160 -15.92 -9.37 2.93
N LEU A 161 -16.94 -10.19 2.73
CA LEU A 161 -17.14 -10.93 1.47
C LEU A 161 -18.16 -10.30 0.52
N HIS A 162 -18.84 -9.25 0.96
CA HIS A 162 -19.88 -8.57 0.19
C HIS A 162 -19.34 -7.33 -0.52
N ASP A 163 -18.20 -7.47 -1.21
CA ASP A 163 -17.49 -6.33 -1.82
C ASP A 163 -18.37 -5.54 -2.80
N TRP A 164 -19.21 -6.21 -3.59
CA TRP A 164 -20.07 -5.54 -4.56
C TRP A 164 -21.21 -4.76 -3.93
N GLU A 165 -21.85 -5.31 -2.92
CA GLU A 165 -22.91 -4.64 -2.15
C GLU A 165 -22.33 -3.47 -1.37
N THR A 166 -21.16 -3.65 -0.77
CA THR A 166 -20.41 -2.59 -0.08
C THR A 166 -20.05 -1.48 -1.05
N PHE A 167 -19.50 -1.82 -2.21
CA PHE A 167 -19.14 -0.85 -3.24
C PHE A 167 -20.35 -0.08 -3.78
N ALA A 168 -21.50 -0.76 -3.95
CA ALA A 168 -22.74 -0.11 -4.36
C ALA A 168 -23.17 0.98 -3.37
N GLN A 169 -22.98 0.77 -2.07
CA GLN A 169 -23.24 1.75 -1.02
C GLN A 169 -22.19 2.88 -1.05
N VAL A 170 -20.92 2.55 -1.17
CA VAL A 170 -19.82 3.54 -1.22
C VAL A 170 -19.97 4.49 -2.41
N LYS A 171 -20.47 4.02 -3.55
CA LYS A 171 -20.76 4.89 -4.72
C LYS A 171 -21.76 6.01 -4.41
N GLN A 172 -22.60 5.86 -3.40
CA GLN A 172 -23.61 6.85 -3.00
C GLN A 172 -23.12 7.80 -1.91
N LEU A 173 -21.94 7.57 -1.34
CA LEU A 173 -21.43 8.40 -0.25
C LEU A 173 -21.04 9.80 -0.72
N ASP A 174 -21.29 10.76 0.17
CA ASP A 174 -20.73 12.09 0.08
C ASP A 174 -19.32 12.11 0.68
N PHE A 175 -18.31 12.04 -0.18
CA PHE A 175 -16.91 12.08 0.23
C PHE A 175 -16.50 13.42 0.85
N ALA A 176 -17.17 14.52 0.52
CA ALA A 176 -16.91 15.81 1.17
C ALA A 176 -17.38 15.80 2.64
N ALA A 177 -18.54 15.19 2.90
CA ALA A 177 -19.02 14.99 4.27
C ALA A 177 -18.08 14.04 5.04
N LEU A 178 -17.60 12.99 4.41
CA LEU A 178 -16.63 12.06 5.03
C LEU A 178 -15.31 12.76 5.39
N VAL A 179 -14.78 13.61 4.51
CA VAL A 179 -13.60 14.44 4.81
C VAL A 179 -13.86 15.35 6.01
N ARG A 180 -15.00 16.01 6.06
CA ARG A 180 -15.36 16.90 7.18
C ARG A 180 -15.39 16.13 8.49
N GLU A 181 -16.10 15.02 8.53
CA GLU A 181 -16.26 14.18 9.73
C GLU A 181 -14.91 13.64 10.21
N VAL A 182 -14.13 13.01 9.32
CA VAL A 182 -12.92 12.27 9.69
C VAL A 182 -11.74 13.17 10.01
N PHE A 183 -11.57 14.29 9.30
CA PHE A 183 -10.34 15.08 9.41
C PHE A 183 -10.56 16.44 10.09
N LEU A 184 -11.73 17.04 9.98
CA LEU A 184 -11.94 18.42 10.44
C LEU A 184 -12.70 18.49 11.78
N GLU A 185 -13.71 17.65 11.96
CA GLU A 185 -14.52 17.59 13.18
C GLU A 185 -14.02 16.54 14.18
N ASN A 186 -13.08 15.72 13.77
CA ASN A 186 -12.53 14.63 14.58
C ASN A 186 -11.57 15.17 15.66
N PRO A 187 -11.81 14.87 16.93
CA PRO A 187 -10.90 15.29 18.02
C PRO A 187 -9.64 14.44 18.12
N HIS A 188 -9.59 13.29 17.44
CA HIS A 188 -8.48 12.33 17.51
C HIS A 188 -7.49 12.54 16.37
N VAL A 189 -6.69 13.59 16.49
CA VAL A 189 -5.66 13.97 15.52
C VAL A 189 -4.30 13.96 16.21
N THR A 190 -3.33 13.31 15.61
CA THR A 190 -1.93 13.34 16.06
C THR A 190 -1.04 13.89 14.96
N GLN A 191 -0.21 14.86 15.31
CA GLN A 191 0.92 15.30 14.50
C GLN A 191 2.19 14.72 15.08
N THR A 192 3.01 14.09 14.24
CA THR A 192 4.27 13.47 14.68
C THR A 192 5.43 14.05 13.88
N VAL A 193 6.50 14.41 14.58
CA VAL A 193 7.77 14.82 13.99
C VAL A 193 8.85 13.85 14.43
N LEU A 194 9.39 13.06 13.50
CA LEU A 194 10.56 12.25 13.77
C LEU A 194 11.80 13.01 13.29
N ARG A 195 12.67 13.37 14.25
CA ARG A 195 13.90 14.12 13.97
C ARG A 195 15.05 13.17 13.73
N PRO A 196 15.86 13.36 12.70
CA PRO A 196 17.04 12.54 12.47
C PRO A 196 18.07 12.76 13.60
N ASP A 197 18.59 11.68 14.16
CA ASP A 197 19.71 11.70 15.11
C ASP A 197 20.75 10.64 14.72
N THR A 198 21.87 11.09 14.17
CA THR A 198 22.95 10.22 13.70
C THR A 198 23.67 9.47 14.84
N THR A 199 23.43 9.87 16.08
CA THR A 199 24.04 9.26 17.25
C THR A 199 23.11 8.30 17.98
N LEU A 200 21.81 8.28 17.61
CA LEU A 200 20.80 7.52 18.37
C LEU A 200 21.02 6.01 18.28
N ALA A 201 21.40 5.48 17.11
CA ALA A 201 21.69 4.06 16.96
C ALA A 201 22.76 3.59 17.96
N GLU A 202 23.83 4.36 18.10
CA GLU A 202 24.90 4.07 19.05
C GLU A 202 24.45 4.23 20.51
N LYS A 203 23.66 5.27 20.83
CA LYS A 203 23.07 5.45 22.15
C LYS A 203 22.17 4.28 22.57
N LEU A 204 21.33 3.81 21.63
CA LEU A 204 20.45 2.65 21.86
C LEU A 204 21.27 1.39 22.09
N ARG A 205 22.28 1.13 21.24
CA ARG A 205 23.19 -0.02 21.39
C ARG A 205 23.90 0.00 22.76
N GLN A 206 24.43 1.15 23.16
CA GLN A 206 25.06 1.31 24.48
C GLN A 206 24.06 1.15 25.62
N GLY A 207 22.81 1.58 25.43
CA GLY A 207 21.72 1.37 26.39
C GLY A 207 21.44 -0.13 26.58
N ASP A 208 21.31 -0.87 25.49
CA ASP A 208 21.08 -2.31 25.50
C ASP A 208 22.27 -3.07 26.13
N GLU A 209 23.51 -2.70 25.81
CA GLU A 209 24.72 -3.29 26.41
C GLU A 209 24.76 -3.07 27.92
N ARG A 210 24.40 -1.86 28.40
CA ARG A 210 24.32 -1.58 29.85
C ARG A 210 23.21 -2.41 30.51
N ALA A 211 22.02 -2.45 29.91
CA ALA A 211 20.92 -3.22 30.46
C ALA A 211 21.26 -4.73 30.53
N LEU A 212 21.94 -5.28 29.50
CA LEU A 212 22.44 -6.64 29.52
C LEU A 212 23.51 -6.87 30.57
N ALA A 213 24.44 -5.92 30.75
CA ALA A 213 25.46 -6.01 31.79
C ALA A 213 24.83 -5.98 33.20
N GLU A 214 23.87 -5.09 33.45
CA GLU A 214 23.13 -5.03 34.72
C GLU A 214 22.36 -6.32 34.98
N LEU A 215 21.59 -6.81 33.98
CA LEU A 215 20.87 -8.09 34.08
C LEU A 215 21.83 -9.22 34.41
N THR A 216 23.00 -9.25 33.75
CA THR A 216 24.01 -10.28 33.99
C THR A 216 24.52 -10.27 35.42
N THR A 217 24.59 -9.11 36.09
CA THR A 217 25.02 -9.04 37.49
C THR A 217 23.94 -9.50 38.48
N THR A 218 22.66 -9.40 38.12
CA THR A 218 21.55 -9.82 38.99
C THR A 218 21.30 -11.34 38.92
N LEU A 219 21.69 -12.01 37.84
CA LEU A 219 21.50 -13.43 37.68
C LEU A 219 22.48 -14.26 38.50
N ASN A 220 21.98 -15.23 39.24
CA ASN A 220 22.80 -16.21 39.92
C ASN A 220 23.31 -17.28 38.92
N ALA A 221 24.18 -18.20 39.38
CA ALA A 221 24.80 -19.19 38.52
C ALA A 221 23.79 -20.17 37.92
N GLU A 222 22.72 -20.51 38.66
CA GLU A 222 21.68 -21.43 38.21
C GLU A 222 20.80 -20.79 37.11
N GLU A 223 20.41 -19.53 37.29
CA GLU A 223 19.66 -18.77 36.30
C GLU A 223 20.45 -18.56 35.01
N ARG A 224 21.73 -18.25 35.10
CA ARG A 224 22.61 -18.15 33.90
C ARG A 224 22.69 -19.46 33.13
N GLU A 225 22.84 -20.58 33.86
CA GLU A 225 22.89 -21.89 33.25
C GLU A 225 21.53 -22.29 32.64
N ALA A 226 20.42 -21.88 33.27
CA ALA A 226 19.07 -22.09 32.71
C ALA A 226 18.90 -21.32 31.39
N LEU A 227 19.31 -20.04 31.35
CA LEU A 227 19.26 -19.22 30.12
C LEU A 227 20.16 -19.79 29.01
N ARG A 228 21.37 -20.27 29.38
CA ARG A 228 22.26 -20.92 28.41
C ARG A 228 21.63 -22.15 27.79
N ARG A 229 21.02 -23.02 28.63
CA ARG A 229 20.31 -24.21 28.16
C ARG A 229 19.11 -23.86 27.27
N GLN A 230 18.35 -22.82 27.62
CA GLN A 230 17.24 -22.35 26.77
C GLN A 230 17.75 -21.85 25.41
N ALA A 231 18.82 -21.06 25.39
CA ALA A 231 19.40 -20.57 24.14
C ALA A 231 19.96 -21.71 23.28
N GLU A 232 20.61 -22.71 23.90
CA GLU A 232 21.07 -23.92 23.19
C GLU A 232 19.89 -24.74 22.64
N ALA A 233 18.83 -24.92 23.43
CA ALA A 233 17.62 -25.63 23.00
C ALA A 233 16.91 -24.91 21.86
N LEU A 234 16.81 -23.58 21.94
CA LEU A 234 16.24 -22.76 20.86
C LEU A 234 17.05 -22.85 19.58
N ARG A 235 18.39 -22.76 19.70
CA ARG A 235 19.28 -22.91 18.54
C ARG A 235 19.16 -24.30 17.91
N ALA A 236 19.15 -25.35 18.75
CA ALA A 236 18.97 -26.71 18.29
C ALA A 236 17.62 -26.90 17.58
N PHE A 237 16.54 -26.29 18.11
CA PHE A 237 15.22 -26.30 17.47
C PHE A 237 15.24 -25.58 16.12
N GLN A 238 15.86 -24.39 16.03
CA GLN A 238 15.92 -23.58 14.80
C GLN A 238 16.81 -24.21 13.71
N THR A 239 17.80 -25.01 14.11
CA THR A 239 18.73 -25.68 13.17
C THR A 239 18.45 -27.16 12.96
N LYS A 240 17.39 -27.67 13.61
CA LYS A 240 16.97 -29.07 13.42
C LYS A 240 16.56 -29.28 11.96
N GLU A 241 17.16 -30.29 11.33
CA GLU A 241 16.66 -30.74 10.03
C GLU A 241 15.37 -31.53 10.24
N GLU A 242 14.34 -31.19 9.46
CA GLU A 242 13.07 -31.91 9.49
C GLU A 242 13.24 -33.33 8.94
N THR A 243 12.58 -34.27 9.56
CA THR A 243 12.55 -35.65 9.06
C THR A 243 11.67 -35.79 7.83
N GLU A 244 11.86 -36.80 7.03
CA GLU A 244 10.99 -37.09 5.87
C GLU A 244 9.51 -37.23 6.27
N ALA A 245 9.21 -37.77 7.45
CA ALA A 245 7.86 -37.89 7.95
C ALA A 245 7.23 -36.52 8.33
N GLU A 246 8.02 -35.60 8.88
CA GLU A 246 7.61 -34.24 9.17
C GLU A 246 7.38 -33.46 7.87
N LEU A 247 8.29 -33.57 6.90
CA LEU A 247 8.15 -32.94 5.58
C LEU A 247 6.96 -33.49 4.79
N ALA A 248 6.63 -34.77 4.94
CA ALA A 248 5.48 -35.38 4.29
C ALA A 248 4.11 -34.83 4.77
N CYS A 249 4.08 -34.13 5.91
CA CYS A 249 2.89 -33.43 6.39
C CYS A 249 2.58 -32.16 5.59
N ILE A 250 3.58 -31.60 4.85
CA ILE A 250 3.40 -30.42 4.03
C ILE A 250 2.74 -30.85 2.71
N PRO A 251 1.56 -30.34 2.34
CA PRO A 251 0.94 -30.67 1.07
C PRO A 251 1.80 -30.13 -0.08
N CYS A 252 2.40 -31.03 -0.83
CA CYS A 252 3.19 -30.72 -2.01
C CYS A 252 2.52 -31.28 -3.26
N LEU A 253 2.63 -30.56 -4.38
CA LEU A 253 2.21 -31.08 -5.67
C LEU A 253 3.16 -32.19 -6.11
N ALA A 254 2.61 -33.33 -6.46
CA ALA A 254 3.33 -34.38 -7.16
C ALA A 254 3.38 -34.07 -8.68
N LEU A 255 4.32 -34.63 -9.39
CA LEU A 255 4.41 -34.45 -10.84
C LEU A 255 3.12 -34.94 -11.56
N SER A 256 2.42 -35.91 -10.98
CA SER A 256 1.10 -36.39 -11.46
C SER A 256 -0.01 -35.36 -11.36
N ASP A 257 0.11 -34.37 -10.47
CA ASP A 257 -0.90 -33.32 -10.27
C ASP A 257 -0.74 -32.18 -11.27
N VAL A 258 0.38 -32.16 -11.99
CA VAL A 258 0.66 -31.17 -13.03
C VAL A 258 0.13 -31.71 -14.37
N SER A 259 -0.76 -30.96 -14.99
CA SER A 259 -1.27 -31.31 -16.33
C SER A 259 -0.10 -31.40 -17.32
N PRO A 260 0.05 -32.51 -18.07
CA PRO A 260 1.06 -32.61 -19.11
C PRO A 260 0.75 -31.72 -20.33
N LYS A 261 -0.46 -31.17 -20.39
CA LYS A 261 -0.89 -30.26 -21.45
C LYS A 261 -0.93 -28.86 -20.91
N ALA A 262 -0.27 -27.93 -21.60
CA ALA A 262 -0.43 -26.51 -21.34
C ALA A 262 -1.83 -26.05 -21.74
N ASP A 263 -2.42 -25.19 -20.93
CA ASP A 263 -3.65 -24.51 -21.29
C ASP A 263 -3.32 -23.42 -22.31
N PHE A 264 -3.81 -23.58 -23.52
CA PHE A 264 -3.70 -22.57 -24.56
C PHE A 264 -5.03 -21.89 -24.76
N VAL A 265 -5.01 -20.56 -24.69
CA VAL A 265 -6.11 -19.77 -25.20
C VAL A 265 -6.01 -19.73 -26.72
N PRO A 266 -7.00 -20.22 -27.47
CA PRO A 266 -7.00 -20.13 -28.92
C PRO A 266 -6.93 -18.65 -29.33
N VAL A 267 -5.93 -18.32 -30.16
CA VAL A 267 -5.76 -16.98 -30.69
C VAL A 267 -5.93 -17.01 -32.21
N GLU A 268 -6.84 -16.21 -32.70
CA GLU A 268 -7.16 -16.15 -34.13
C GLU A 268 -6.83 -14.76 -34.71
N PRO A 269 -6.22 -14.67 -35.88
CA PRO A 269 -6.04 -13.42 -36.59
C PRO A 269 -7.37 -12.90 -37.12
N LYS A 270 -7.78 -11.70 -36.72
CA LYS A 270 -8.99 -11.05 -37.21
C LYS A 270 -8.74 -9.56 -37.39
N ASN A 271 -8.91 -9.05 -38.61
CA ASN A 271 -8.71 -7.64 -38.94
C ASN A 271 -7.33 -7.09 -38.58
N GLY A 272 -6.28 -7.90 -38.72
CA GLY A 272 -4.89 -7.49 -38.36
C GLY A 272 -4.56 -7.52 -36.88
N VAL A 273 -5.48 -8.00 -36.04
CA VAL A 273 -5.30 -8.15 -34.60
C VAL A 273 -5.38 -9.61 -34.22
N LEU A 274 -4.55 -10.10 -33.33
CA LEU A 274 -4.69 -11.41 -32.73
C LEU A 274 -5.71 -11.34 -31.60
N GLN A 275 -6.78 -12.12 -31.71
CA GLN A 275 -7.87 -12.17 -30.73
C GLN A 275 -7.91 -13.52 -30.04
N GLY A 276 -7.93 -13.52 -28.71
CA GLY A 276 -8.25 -14.67 -27.87
C GLY A 276 -9.55 -14.42 -27.10
N MET A 277 -10.43 -15.39 -27.07
CA MET A 277 -11.71 -15.29 -26.34
C MET A 277 -11.71 -16.26 -25.17
N TYR A 278 -11.87 -15.75 -23.96
CA TYR A 278 -11.99 -16.52 -22.73
C TYR A 278 -12.71 -15.69 -21.65
N GLU A 279 -13.07 -16.34 -20.56
CA GLU A 279 -13.78 -15.69 -19.45
C GLU A 279 -12.88 -14.69 -18.74
N THR A 280 -13.21 -13.41 -18.81
CA THR A 280 -12.44 -12.31 -18.25
C THR A 280 -13.23 -11.44 -17.28
N ASN A 281 -14.40 -11.90 -16.85
CA ASN A 281 -15.31 -11.12 -16.00
C ASN A 281 -15.65 -9.72 -16.58
N GLY A 282 -15.75 -9.66 -17.94
CA GLY A 282 -16.07 -8.42 -18.67
C GLY A 282 -14.90 -7.47 -18.89
N ILE A 283 -13.66 -7.88 -18.61
CA ILE A 283 -12.44 -7.09 -18.85
C ILE A 283 -11.91 -7.40 -20.27
N VAL A 284 -11.51 -6.36 -20.99
CA VAL A 284 -10.80 -6.46 -22.26
C VAL A 284 -9.32 -6.17 -22.02
N TYR A 285 -8.48 -7.16 -22.34
CA TYR A 285 -7.02 -7.00 -22.30
C TYR A 285 -6.52 -6.63 -23.69
N LEU A 286 -5.84 -5.49 -23.79
CA LEU A 286 -5.22 -5.02 -25.02
C LEU A 286 -3.71 -4.95 -24.86
N GLN A 287 -2.98 -5.62 -25.75
CA GLN A 287 -1.53 -5.57 -25.78
C GLN A 287 -1.06 -4.94 -27.10
N LEU A 288 -0.28 -3.89 -26.99
CA LEU A 288 0.44 -3.27 -28.13
C LEU A 288 1.90 -3.68 -28.04
N VAL A 289 2.42 -4.28 -29.10
CA VAL A 289 3.81 -4.74 -29.16
C VAL A 289 4.59 -3.92 -30.17
N PHE A 290 5.68 -3.31 -29.73
CA PHE A 290 6.57 -2.53 -30.57
C PHE A 290 7.94 -3.23 -30.61
N PRO A 291 8.51 -3.47 -31.80
CA PRO A 291 9.88 -3.98 -31.89
C PRO A 291 10.86 -2.89 -31.44
N ALA A 292 11.93 -3.31 -30.79
CA ALA A 292 13.06 -2.45 -30.42
C ALA A 292 14.36 -3.21 -30.72
N THR A 293 15.39 -2.48 -31.08
CA THR A 293 16.74 -3.01 -31.32
C THR A 293 17.55 -3.02 -30.02
N GLU A 294 18.67 -3.77 -30.02
CA GLU A 294 19.57 -3.82 -28.87
C GLU A 294 20.13 -2.42 -28.54
N ASP A 295 20.46 -1.61 -29.53
CA ASP A 295 20.96 -0.25 -29.36
C ASP A 295 19.94 0.70 -28.71
N GLU A 296 18.64 0.41 -28.85
CA GLU A 296 17.54 1.18 -28.28
C GLU A 296 17.18 0.75 -26.86
N ALA A 297 17.73 -0.35 -26.34
CA ALA A 297 17.30 -0.97 -25.10
C ALA A 297 17.32 -0.02 -23.88
N ALA A 298 18.37 0.81 -23.74
CA ALA A 298 18.48 1.79 -22.66
C ALA A 298 17.41 2.90 -22.78
N THR A 299 17.20 3.41 -24.00
CA THR A 299 16.18 4.44 -24.28
C THR A 299 14.78 3.90 -24.05
N VAL A 300 14.50 2.67 -24.49
CA VAL A 300 13.21 1.97 -24.26
C VAL A 300 12.99 1.76 -22.78
N GLY A 301 14.02 1.40 -22.02
CA GLY A 301 13.94 1.26 -20.56
C GLY A 301 13.52 2.55 -19.87
N LEU A 302 14.13 3.68 -20.26
CA LEU A 302 13.79 5.01 -19.75
C LEU A 302 12.38 5.43 -20.18
N LEU A 303 12.06 5.31 -21.48
CA LEU A 303 10.74 5.66 -22.02
C LEU A 303 9.63 4.89 -21.29
N ARG A 304 9.84 3.59 -21.03
CA ARG A 304 8.91 2.77 -20.29
C ARG A 304 8.59 3.32 -18.92
N SER A 305 9.61 3.79 -18.18
CA SER A 305 9.43 4.35 -16.82
C SER A 305 8.67 5.68 -16.84
N LEU A 306 8.75 6.43 -17.92
CA LEU A 306 8.19 7.78 -18.04
C LEU A 306 6.82 7.80 -18.73
N LEU A 307 6.49 6.78 -19.51
CA LEU A 307 5.33 6.82 -20.41
C LEU A 307 4.00 7.07 -19.72
N THR A 308 3.84 6.56 -18.49
CA THR A 308 2.63 6.71 -17.67
C THR A 308 2.68 7.92 -16.74
N GLU A 309 3.84 8.58 -16.63
CA GLU A 309 4.09 9.67 -15.68
C GLU A 309 4.14 11.05 -16.34
N LEU A 310 4.26 11.10 -17.64
CA LEU A 310 4.37 12.36 -18.39
C LEU A 310 3.05 12.71 -19.05
N GLY A 311 2.79 14.00 -19.18
CA GLY A 311 1.72 14.52 -20.03
C GLY A 311 2.04 14.35 -21.53
N THR A 312 1.09 14.72 -22.35
CA THR A 312 1.19 14.72 -23.82
C THR A 312 1.04 16.14 -24.36
N LYS A 313 1.13 16.31 -25.68
CA LYS A 313 0.81 17.60 -26.30
C LYS A 313 -0.67 18.00 -26.13
N ALA A 314 -1.56 17.02 -25.91
CA ALA A 314 -2.99 17.24 -25.84
C ALA A 314 -3.51 17.31 -24.39
N TYR A 315 -2.81 16.70 -23.45
CA TYR A 315 -3.24 16.56 -22.06
C TYR A 315 -2.07 16.82 -21.11
N SER A 316 -2.31 17.59 -20.06
CA SER A 316 -1.39 17.69 -18.94
C SER A 316 -1.20 16.33 -18.25
N ARG A 317 -0.19 16.21 -17.40
CA ARG A 317 0.07 15.01 -16.57
C ARG A 317 -1.17 14.60 -15.77
N ASP A 318 -1.82 15.57 -15.12
CA ASP A 318 -2.95 15.35 -14.26
C ASP A 318 -4.20 14.91 -15.03
N GLU A 319 -4.51 15.61 -16.13
CA GLU A 319 -5.62 15.24 -17.03
C GLU A 319 -5.42 13.84 -17.63
N LEU A 320 -4.19 13.48 -17.96
CA LEU A 320 -3.88 12.17 -18.50
C LEU A 320 -4.08 11.08 -17.45
N ALA A 321 -3.66 11.31 -16.20
CA ALA A 321 -3.86 10.36 -15.09
C ALA A 321 -5.35 10.06 -14.88
N VAL A 322 -6.20 11.09 -14.81
CA VAL A 322 -7.66 10.91 -14.67
C VAL A 322 -8.24 10.15 -15.87
N LYS A 323 -7.81 10.49 -17.10
CA LYS A 323 -8.29 9.79 -18.31
C LYS A 323 -7.86 8.33 -18.35
N GLN A 324 -6.64 8.03 -17.90
CA GLN A 324 -6.16 6.64 -17.81
C GLN A 324 -7.05 5.82 -16.87
N ASP A 325 -7.34 6.32 -15.68
CA ASP A 325 -8.18 5.62 -14.71
C ASP A 325 -9.64 5.49 -15.16
N LEU A 326 -10.16 6.46 -15.92
CA LEU A 326 -11.50 6.39 -16.49
C LEU A 326 -11.66 5.35 -17.61
N ILE A 327 -10.60 5.16 -18.41
CA ILE A 327 -10.65 4.33 -19.63
C ILE A 327 -10.07 2.94 -19.38
N PHE A 328 -8.97 2.91 -18.64
CA PHE A 328 -8.22 1.70 -18.36
C PHE A 328 -8.31 1.38 -16.87
N GLY A 329 -8.65 0.16 -16.52
CA GLY A 329 -8.53 -0.30 -15.13
C GLY A 329 -7.06 -0.37 -14.70
N GLN A 330 -6.18 -0.71 -15.66
CA GLN A 330 -4.74 -0.72 -15.46
C GLN A 330 -4.03 -0.48 -16.81
N LEU A 331 -2.99 0.34 -16.78
CA LEU A 331 -2.05 0.52 -17.89
C LEU A 331 -0.65 0.25 -17.37
N PHE A 332 0.07 -0.65 -18.01
CA PHE A 332 1.46 -0.91 -17.67
C PHE A 332 2.30 -1.14 -18.93
N THR A 333 3.57 -0.86 -18.82
CA THR A 333 4.54 -1.06 -19.88
C THR A 333 5.59 -2.08 -19.44
N SER A 334 5.97 -2.97 -20.35
CA SER A 334 7.02 -3.95 -20.10
C SER A 334 7.92 -4.09 -21.33
N SER A 335 9.14 -4.51 -21.14
CA SER A 335 10.04 -4.91 -22.23
C SER A 335 10.53 -6.33 -21.99
N ARG A 336 10.61 -7.12 -23.05
CA ARG A 336 11.10 -8.49 -23.01
C ARG A 336 12.08 -8.70 -24.15
N ALA A 337 13.21 -9.34 -23.87
CA ALA A 337 14.13 -9.82 -24.90
C ALA A 337 13.79 -11.27 -25.21
N TYR A 338 13.73 -11.59 -26.49
CA TYR A 338 13.54 -12.93 -26.98
C TYR A 338 14.73 -13.29 -27.85
N GLN A 339 15.31 -14.45 -27.60
CA GLN A 339 16.29 -15.02 -28.52
C GLN A 339 15.55 -15.61 -29.71
N THR A 340 15.91 -15.21 -30.91
CA THR A 340 15.35 -15.79 -32.12
C THR A 340 16.28 -16.89 -32.65
N PRO A 341 15.79 -17.83 -33.53
CA PRO A 341 16.65 -18.83 -34.16
C PRO A 341 17.76 -18.24 -35.03
N GLN A 342 17.66 -16.96 -35.36
CA GLN A 342 18.66 -16.24 -36.15
C GLN A 342 19.67 -15.43 -35.31
N GLY A 343 19.55 -15.44 -33.98
CA GLY A 343 20.41 -14.73 -33.02
C GLY A 343 19.70 -13.80 -32.08
#